data_cf3977e7b6a93e448da30fa838950a4e
#
_entry.id   cf3977e7b6a93e448da30fa838950a4e
#
_cell.length_a   1.000
_cell.length_b   1.000
_cell.length_c   1.000
_cell.angle_alpha   90.00
_cell.angle_beta   90.00
_cell.angle_gamma   90.00
#
_symmetry.space_group_name_H-M   'P 1'
#
loop_
_entity.id
_entity.type
_entity.pdbx_description
1 polymer ?
#
loop_
_entity_poly.entity_id
_entity_poly.type
_entity_poly.pdbx_seq_one_letter_code
_entity_poly.pdbx_strand_id
1 'polypeptide(L)'
;MVNLIKDAMTLPKDKGTNLPIVSLEQLRYDVSTHYKYIKKLLLLYNVETTRLQKEGNFFSFDRFRYNYKMVNGKEERADKTWTLEHIHAQNSDCLPEKKKDSWYEWIVCNKEALKKMSLGSPELTQEQKNIIEALERDEPICRSKTYGYDKIKALFDDVARFYDLLDAKADKAVAVHQLSNMTLLDLGQNAMVGKSPFEVKRQLICNEISSNKYYPICTQKVFLKMYDQEELQIHSWGQRDRILYYEDIKKKLAPYIVATAL
;
A
#
# COMPACT_ATOMS: atom_id res chain seq x y z
N MET A 1 -3.59 27.84 -15.03
CA MET A 1 -3.50 26.74 -14.06
C MET A 1 -3.19 25.39 -14.70
N VAL A 2 -3.98 24.92 -15.70
CA VAL A 2 -3.73 23.61 -16.37
C VAL A 2 -2.33 23.51 -16.97
N ASN A 3 -1.80 24.55 -17.62
CA ASN A 3 -0.45 24.51 -18.21
C ASN A 3 0.66 24.39 -17.15
N LEU A 4 0.54 25.08 -16.01
CA LEU A 4 1.49 24.94 -14.90
C LEU A 4 1.50 23.53 -14.31
N ILE A 5 0.32 22.88 -14.27
CA ILE A 5 0.22 21.49 -13.83
C ILE A 5 0.85 20.55 -14.88
N LYS A 6 0.62 20.81 -16.18
CA LYS A 6 1.23 20.04 -17.27
C LYS A 6 2.76 20.10 -17.22
N ASP A 7 3.34 21.29 -17.03
CA ASP A 7 4.78 21.44 -16.90
C ASP A 7 5.33 20.68 -15.69
N ALA A 8 4.60 20.70 -14.56
CA ALA A 8 4.97 19.97 -13.34
C ALA A 8 4.79 18.45 -13.46
N MET A 9 4.00 18.00 -14.46
CA MET A 9 3.67 16.59 -14.72
C MET A 9 4.34 16.06 -15.99
N THR A 10 5.36 16.74 -16.51
CA THR A 10 6.19 16.19 -17.58
C THR A 10 6.87 14.90 -17.10
N LEU A 11 6.76 13.84 -17.89
CA LEU A 11 7.33 12.54 -17.58
C LEU A 11 8.86 12.63 -17.38
N PRO A 12 9.41 11.97 -16.36
CA PRO A 12 10.83 12.00 -16.10
C PRO A 12 11.62 11.29 -17.21
N LYS A 13 12.91 11.60 -17.33
CA LYS A 13 13.81 10.84 -18.18
C LYS A 13 14.29 9.57 -17.48
N ASP A 14 14.41 8.49 -18.21
CA ASP A 14 15.07 7.28 -17.75
C ASP A 14 16.56 7.55 -17.50
N LYS A 15 17.08 7.16 -16.35
CA LYS A 15 18.46 7.44 -15.96
C LYS A 15 19.51 6.63 -16.75
N GLY A 16 19.13 5.46 -17.22
CA GLY A 16 20.04 4.56 -17.93
C GLY A 16 20.21 4.97 -19.40
N THR A 17 19.11 5.36 -20.04
CA THR A 17 19.07 5.69 -21.47
C THR A 17 19.03 7.21 -21.74
N ASN A 18 18.78 8.01 -20.72
CA ASN A 18 18.50 9.45 -20.81
C ASN A 18 17.33 9.81 -21.76
N LEU A 19 16.55 8.81 -22.18
CA LEU A 19 15.37 8.97 -22.99
C LEU A 19 14.16 9.37 -22.14
N PRO A 20 13.21 10.16 -22.66
CA PRO A 20 11.98 10.47 -21.94
C PRO A 20 11.16 9.20 -21.75
N ILE A 21 10.58 9.05 -20.55
CA ILE A 21 9.58 8.02 -20.30
C ILE A 21 8.33 8.41 -21.09
N VAL A 22 7.82 7.48 -21.90
CA VAL A 22 6.69 7.71 -22.80
C VAL A 22 5.37 7.17 -22.24
N SER A 23 5.42 6.34 -21.21
CA SER A 23 4.24 5.71 -20.61
C SER A 23 4.33 5.66 -19.08
N LEU A 24 3.18 5.80 -18.41
CA LEU A 24 3.07 5.61 -16.95
C LEU A 24 3.45 4.18 -16.50
N GLU A 25 3.36 3.20 -17.39
CA GLU A 25 3.74 1.80 -17.12
C GLU A 25 5.24 1.64 -16.83
N GLN A 26 6.05 2.54 -17.37
CA GLN A 26 7.51 2.54 -17.17
C GLN A 26 7.93 3.13 -15.83
N LEU A 27 6.98 3.75 -15.09
CA LEU A 27 7.27 4.32 -13.78
C LEU A 27 7.49 3.23 -12.74
N ARG A 28 8.61 3.34 -12.01
CA ARG A 28 9.03 2.37 -10.99
C ARG A 28 9.36 3.05 -9.67
N TYR A 29 8.88 2.47 -8.58
CA TYR A 29 9.12 2.93 -7.21
C TYR A 29 10.62 2.93 -6.84
N ASP A 30 11.37 1.92 -7.27
CA ASP A 30 12.79 1.73 -6.96
C ASP A 30 13.74 2.71 -7.67
N VAL A 31 13.22 3.53 -8.57
CA VAL A 31 13.98 4.60 -9.26
C VAL A 31 13.68 5.95 -8.60
N SER A 32 14.69 6.58 -8.00
CA SER A 32 14.52 7.79 -7.18
C SER A 32 13.82 8.98 -7.86
N THR A 33 14.04 9.16 -9.17
CA THR A 33 13.35 10.18 -9.97
C THR A 33 11.89 9.83 -10.20
N HIS A 34 11.60 8.55 -10.47
CA HIS A 34 10.24 8.04 -10.64
C HIS A 34 9.46 8.09 -9.33
N TYR A 35 10.09 7.77 -8.19
CA TYR A 35 9.46 7.87 -6.87
C TYR A 35 8.83 9.25 -6.63
N LYS A 36 9.61 10.32 -6.87
CA LYS A 36 9.13 11.70 -6.70
C LYS A 36 7.98 12.02 -7.65
N TYR A 37 8.06 11.51 -8.87
CA TYR A 37 7.02 11.70 -9.88
C TYR A 37 5.74 10.93 -9.52
N ILE A 38 5.83 9.64 -9.19
CA ILE A 38 4.70 8.80 -8.75
C ILE A 38 3.98 9.46 -7.58
N LYS A 39 4.72 9.99 -6.60
CA LYS A 39 4.13 10.68 -5.45
C LYS A 39 3.29 11.89 -5.86
N LYS A 40 3.79 12.73 -6.76
CA LYS A 40 3.04 13.88 -7.30
C LYS A 40 1.81 13.43 -8.10
N LEU A 41 1.99 12.40 -8.93
CA LEU A 41 0.94 11.83 -9.76
C LEU A 41 -0.20 11.26 -8.91
N LEU A 42 0.09 10.49 -7.88
CA LEU A 42 -0.92 9.97 -6.96
C LEU A 42 -1.59 11.07 -6.14
N LEU A 43 -0.87 12.15 -5.79
CA LEU A 43 -1.49 13.31 -5.17
C LEU A 43 -2.49 13.98 -6.11
N LEU A 44 -2.09 14.26 -7.37
CA LEU A 44 -2.98 14.81 -8.38
C LEU A 44 -4.18 13.91 -8.66
N TYR A 45 -3.96 12.60 -8.68
CA TYR A 45 -5.03 11.61 -8.86
C TYR A 45 -6.07 11.68 -7.72
N ASN A 46 -5.64 11.88 -6.47
CA ASN A 46 -6.54 12.09 -5.34
C ASN A 46 -7.32 13.41 -5.48
N VAL A 47 -6.67 14.50 -5.91
CA VAL A 47 -7.32 15.80 -6.17
C VAL A 47 -8.40 15.64 -7.24
N GLU A 48 -8.07 15.05 -8.38
CA GLU A 48 -9.02 14.85 -9.47
C GLU A 48 -10.16 13.90 -9.12
N THR A 49 -9.87 12.83 -8.37
CA THR A 49 -10.90 11.91 -7.90
C THR A 49 -11.88 12.64 -6.98
N THR A 50 -11.40 13.50 -6.07
CA THR A 50 -12.27 14.31 -5.20
C THR A 50 -13.07 15.33 -6.02
N ARG A 51 -12.43 16.02 -6.97
CA ARG A 51 -13.09 17.02 -7.83
C ARG A 51 -14.23 16.43 -8.67
N LEU A 52 -14.08 15.18 -9.11
CA LEU A 52 -15.07 14.49 -9.94
C LEU A 52 -16.23 13.88 -9.12
N GLN A 53 -16.16 13.92 -7.78
CA GLN A 53 -17.31 13.56 -6.96
C GLN A 53 -18.39 14.62 -7.05
N LYS A 54 -19.64 14.21 -7.28
CA LYS A 54 -20.78 15.12 -7.51
C LYS A 54 -21.24 15.93 -6.29
N GLU A 55 -20.74 15.58 -5.10
CA GLU A 55 -21.29 16.09 -3.82
C GLU A 55 -20.44 17.19 -3.17
N GLY A 56 -19.86 18.09 -3.93
CA GLY A 56 -19.23 19.30 -3.37
C GLY A 56 -18.06 19.06 -2.40
N ASN A 57 -17.47 17.86 -2.39
CA ASN A 57 -16.34 17.53 -1.55
C ASN A 57 -15.09 18.28 -2.02
N PHE A 58 -14.45 18.98 -1.10
CA PHE A 58 -13.20 19.69 -1.35
C PHE A 58 -12.01 18.82 -0.94
N PHE A 59 -10.97 18.82 -1.76
CA PHE A 59 -9.73 18.16 -1.41
C PHE A 59 -9.04 18.91 -0.25
N SER A 60 -8.70 18.17 0.81
CA SER A 60 -8.07 18.74 2.01
C SER A 60 -6.58 19.02 1.78
N PHE A 61 -6.25 20.09 1.06
CA PHE A 61 -4.86 20.48 0.79
C PHE A 61 -4.03 20.68 2.07
N ASP A 62 -4.64 21.10 3.16
CA ASP A 62 -3.95 21.32 4.44
C ASP A 62 -3.29 20.05 4.98
N ARG A 63 -3.88 18.87 4.72
CA ARG A 63 -3.32 17.59 5.12
C ARG A 63 -2.09 17.18 4.29
N PHE A 64 -1.85 17.84 3.17
CA PHE A 64 -0.73 17.59 2.26
C PHE A 64 0.33 18.68 2.30
N ARG A 65 0.15 19.69 3.16
CA ARG A 65 1.16 20.72 3.41
C ARG A 65 2.35 20.12 4.14
N TYR A 66 3.53 20.72 3.86
CA TYR A 66 4.70 20.43 4.68
C TYR A 66 4.55 21.16 6.00
N ASN A 67 4.73 20.44 7.09
CA ASN A 67 4.93 21.08 8.38
C ASN A 67 6.34 21.66 8.42
N TYR A 68 6.48 22.88 8.94
CA TYR A 68 7.76 23.51 9.20
C TYR A 68 7.99 23.51 10.71
N LYS A 69 9.22 23.27 11.12
CA LYS A 69 9.66 23.40 12.50
C LYS A 69 10.82 24.38 12.58
N MET A 70 10.90 25.12 13.67
CA MET A 70 12.04 26.00 13.93
C MET A 70 13.20 25.15 14.48
N VAL A 71 14.32 25.17 13.80
CA VAL A 71 15.57 24.51 14.22
C VAL A 71 16.66 25.58 14.18
N ASN A 72 17.25 25.88 15.34
CA ASN A 72 18.31 26.91 15.46
C ASN A 72 17.93 28.29 14.86
N GLY A 73 16.67 28.70 15.03
CA GLY A 73 16.17 29.98 14.52
C GLY A 73 15.90 30.05 13.03
N LYS A 74 15.99 28.92 12.31
CA LYS A 74 15.62 28.80 10.90
C LYS A 74 14.43 27.85 10.72
N GLU A 75 13.54 28.24 9.81
CA GLU A 75 12.47 27.33 9.37
C GLU A 75 13.07 26.16 8.60
N GLU A 76 13.01 24.98 9.19
CA GLU A 76 13.30 23.73 8.49
C GLU A 76 12.02 22.98 8.20
N ARG A 77 11.95 22.40 7.01
CA ARG A 77 10.85 21.55 6.61
C ARG A 77 10.80 20.32 7.52
N ALA A 78 9.81 20.26 8.39
CA ALA A 78 9.54 19.06 9.15
C ALA A 78 9.02 17.99 8.20
N ASP A 79 9.46 16.79 8.41
CA ASP A 79 9.28 15.53 7.70
C ASP A 79 8.23 15.43 6.59
N LYS A 80 8.52 14.57 5.62
CA LYS A 80 7.62 14.19 4.53
C LYS A 80 6.35 13.62 5.13
N THR A 81 5.26 14.38 5.12
CA THR A 81 3.99 13.93 5.69
C THR A 81 3.44 12.69 4.97
N TRP A 82 3.65 12.59 3.66
CA TRP A 82 3.11 11.51 2.82
C TRP A 82 4.23 10.74 2.12
N THR A 83 4.08 9.42 2.09
CA THR A 83 5.01 8.48 1.48
C THR A 83 4.28 7.57 0.50
N LEU A 84 5.04 6.96 -0.42
CA LEU A 84 4.52 5.86 -1.23
C LEU A 84 4.59 4.57 -0.41
N GLU A 85 3.54 3.79 -0.50
CA GLU A 85 3.44 2.46 0.08
C GLU A 85 3.05 1.46 -0.98
N HIS A 86 3.64 0.26 -0.92
CA HIS A 86 3.23 -0.87 -1.74
C HIS A 86 1.88 -1.40 -1.27
N ILE A 87 0.91 -1.48 -2.17
CA ILE A 87 -0.40 -2.06 -1.87
C ILE A 87 -0.23 -3.53 -1.53
N HIS A 88 0.42 -4.28 -2.42
CA HIS A 88 0.90 -5.63 -2.16
C HIS A 88 2.40 -5.56 -1.81
N ALA A 89 2.80 -6.15 -0.69
CA ALA A 89 4.19 -6.09 -0.22
C ALA A 89 5.14 -6.85 -1.17
N GLN A 90 6.33 -6.28 -1.36
CA GLN A 90 7.35 -6.85 -2.26
C GLN A 90 7.95 -8.15 -1.73
N ASN A 91 8.25 -8.17 -0.47
CA ASN A 91 8.68 -9.32 0.35
C ASN A 91 8.34 -8.97 1.78
N SER A 92 7.69 -9.86 2.47
CA SER A 92 7.66 -9.80 3.91
C SER A 92 9.08 -10.12 4.39
N ASP A 93 9.92 -9.11 4.65
CA ASP A 93 11.16 -9.35 5.37
C ASP A 93 10.82 -10.01 6.70
N CYS A 94 11.60 -11.01 7.07
CA CYS A 94 11.45 -11.68 8.34
C CYS A 94 11.48 -10.67 9.50
N LEU A 95 10.73 -10.98 10.54
CA LEU A 95 10.64 -10.15 11.75
C LEU A 95 12.03 -9.95 12.37
N PRO A 96 12.31 -8.78 12.98
CA PRO A 96 13.60 -8.53 13.61
C PRO A 96 13.90 -9.51 14.73
N GLU A 97 15.08 -10.15 14.70
CA GLU A 97 15.46 -11.21 15.64
C GLU A 97 15.31 -10.85 17.13
N LYS A 98 15.55 -9.58 17.48
CA LYS A 98 15.59 -9.12 18.88
C LYS A 98 14.35 -8.34 19.36
N LYS A 99 13.31 -8.22 18.53
CA LYS A 99 12.11 -7.40 18.85
C LYS A 99 10.89 -8.27 19.11
N LYS A 100 10.79 -8.88 20.29
CA LYS A 100 9.67 -9.78 20.66
C LYS A 100 8.30 -9.09 20.69
N ASP A 101 8.24 -7.81 20.98
CA ASP A 101 6.98 -7.06 20.88
C ASP A 101 6.48 -6.97 19.43
N SER A 102 7.39 -6.79 18.47
CA SER A 102 7.04 -6.84 17.06
C SER A 102 6.55 -8.24 16.61
N TRP A 103 7.06 -9.32 17.23
CA TRP A 103 6.57 -10.68 16.99
C TRP A 103 5.13 -10.85 17.48
N TYR A 104 4.86 -10.36 18.69
CA TYR A 104 3.51 -10.42 19.26
C TYR A 104 2.51 -9.62 18.41
N GLU A 105 2.84 -8.38 18.07
CA GLU A 105 2.00 -7.54 17.23
C GLU A 105 1.73 -8.21 15.89
N TRP A 106 2.75 -8.79 15.26
CA TRP A 106 2.62 -9.50 14.00
C TRP A 106 1.72 -10.74 14.13
N ILE A 107 1.88 -11.55 15.19
CA ILE A 107 1.02 -12.72 15.46
C ILE A 107 -0.45 -12.27 15.62
N VAL A 108 -0.71 -11.27 16.46
CA VAL A 108 -2.07 -10.76 16.70
C VAL A 108 -2.70 -10.27 15.40
N CYS A 109 -2.01 -9.43 14.63
CA CYS A 109 -2.52 -8.90 13.37
C CYS A 109 -2.86 -10.00 12.35
N ASN A 110 -1.96 -10.99 12.19
CA ASN A 110 -2.19 -12.07 11.23
C ASN A 110 -3.29 -13.02 11.69
N LYS A 111 -3.35 -13.35 13.00
CA LYS A 111 -4.43 -14.15 13.57
C LYS A 111 -5.80 -13.52 13.33
N GLU A 112 -5.94 -12.22 13.63
CA GLU A 112 -7.20 -11.50 13.41
C GLU A 112 -7.57 -11.42 11.92
N ALA A 113 -6.57 -11.21 11.05
CA ALA A 113 -6.78 -11.19 9.61
C ALA A 113 -7.32 -12.52 9.10
N LEU A 114 -6.68 -13.63 9.45
CA LEU A 114 -7.08 -14.97 9.04
C LEU A 114 -8.46 -15.37 9.60
N LYS A 115 -8.77 -15.02 10.85
CA LYS A 115 -10.11 -15.26 11.44
C LYS A 115 -11.21 -14.50 10.70
N LYS A 116 -10.96 -13.25 10.34
CA LYS A 116 -11.95 -12.44 9.58
C LYS A 116 -12.13 -12.93 8.15
N MET A 117 -11.08 -13.44 7.52
CA MET A 117 -11.20 -14.11 6.21
C MET A 117 -12.14 -15.31 6.29
N SER A 118 -12.10 -16.04 7.40
CA SER A 118 -12.95 -17.22 7.63
C SER A 118 -14.44 -16.90 7.74
N LEU A 119 -14.78 -15.70 8.23
CA LEU A 119 -16.17 -15.28 8.37
C LEU A 119 -16.86 -14.98 7.02
N GLY A 120 -16.06 -14.76 5.96
CA GLY A 120 -16.56 -14.52 4.60
C GLY A 120 -16.59 -15.76 3.69
N SER A 121 -16.07 -16.90 4.14
CA SER A 121 -16.02 -18.15 3.38
C SER A 121 -16.78 -19.26 4.09
N PRO A 122 -17.54 -20.13 3.35
CA PRO A 122 -18.35 -21.18 3.97
C PRO A 122 -17.54 -22.22 4.75
N GLU A 123 -16.27 -22.42 4.41
CA GLU A 123 -15.36 -23.30 5.17
C GLU A 123 -13.91 -22.85 5.08
N LEU A 124 -13.22 -22.86 6.24
CA LEU A 124 -11.77 -22.75 6.30
C LEU A 124 -11.10 -23.97 5.69
N THR A 125 -10.11 -23.75 4.83
CA THR A 125 -9.23 -24.85 4.42
C THR A 125 -8.47 -25.41 5.63
N GLN A 126 -8.05 -26.67 5.55
CA GLN A 126 -7.29 -27.29 6.64
C GLN A 126 -5.97 -26.52 6.91
N GLU A 127 -5.35 -25.97 5.87
CA GLU A 127 -4.16 -25.14 5.99
C GLU A 127 -4.41 -23.85 6.78
N GLN A 128 -5.53 -23.16 6.52
CA GLN A 128 -5.92 -21.97 7.29
C GLN A 128 -6.14 -22.29 8.77
N LYS A 129 -6.83 -23.40 9.06
CA LYS A 129 -7.06 -23.86 10.45
C LYS A 129 -5.74 -24.11 11.16
N ASN A 130 -4.82 -24.83 10.53
CA ASN A 130 -3.50 -25.16 11.10
C ASN A 130 -2.70 -23.88 11.40
N ILE A 131 -2.73 -22.89 10.50
CA ILE A 131 -2.03 -21.62 10.69
C ILE A 131 -2.65 -20.81 11.85
N ILE A 132 -3.99 -20.72 11.91
CA ILE A 132 -4.69 -20.02 13.00
C ILE A 132 -4.37 -20.68 14.35
N GLU A 133 -4.42 -22.00 14.43
CA GLU A 133 -4.06 -22.75 15.64
C GLU A 133 -2.60 -22.51 16.06
N ALA A 134 -1.67 -22.45 15.10
CA ALA A 134 -0.27 -22.13 15.37
C ALA A 134 -0.10 -20.71 15.92
N LEU A 135 -0.79 -19.72 15.34
CA LEU A 135 -0.78 -18.34 15.81
C LEU A 135 -1.37 -18.21 17.23
N GLU A 136 -2.49 -18.91 17.50
CA GLU A 136 -3.12 -18.93 18.83
C GLU A 136 -2.24 -19.58 19.90
N ARG A 137 -1.56 -20.66 19.55
CA ARG A 137 -0.62 -21.35 20.43
C ARG A 137 0.60 -20.48 20.77
N ASP A 138 1.13 -19.77 19.78
CA ASP A 138 2.39 -19.04 19.90
C ASP A 138 2.21 -17.63 20.48
N GLU A 139 1.01 -17.02 20.35
CA GLU A 139 0.71 -15.69 20.88
C GLU A 139 1.06 -15.51 22.36
N PRO A 140 0.59 -16.35 23.31
CA PRO A 140 0.83 -16.15 24.73
C PRO A 140 2.30 -16.35 25.11
N ILE A 141 3.08 -17.07 24.32
CA ILE A 141 4.46 -17.46 24.65
C ILE A 141 5.54 -16.74 23.85
N CYS A 142 5.20 -16.02 22.78
CA CYS A 142 6.18 -15.44 21.86
C CYS A 142 7.10 -14.38 22.51
N ARG A 143 6.64 -13.74 23.61
CA ARG A 143 7.45 -12.81 24.41
C ARG A 143 8.36 -13.48 25.42
N SER A 144 8.20 -14.77 25.70
CA SER A 144 8.99 -15.50 26.68
C SER A 144 10.47 -15.62 26.27
N LYS A 145 11.37 -15.83 27.25
CA LYS A 145 12.79 -16.02 26.97
C LYS A 145 13.07 -17.30 26.19
N THR A 146 12.23 -18.31 26.37
CA THR A 146 12.35 -19.64 25.76
C THR A 146 11.82 -19.71 24.32
N TYR A 147 11.06 -18.71 23.87
CA TYR A 147 10.58 -18.64 22.49
C TYR A 147 11.67 -18.04 21.59
N GLY A 148 12.28 -18.90 20.77
CA GLY A 148 13.42 -18.56 19.91
C GLY A 148 13.00 -17.96 18.57
N TYR A 149 13.98 -17.30 17.93
CA TYR A 149 13.80 -16.68 16.60
C TYR A 149 13.42 -17.70 15.51
N ASP A 150 13.98 -18.91 15.55
CA ASP A 150 13.67 -19.95 14.55
C ASP A 150 12.19 -20.34 14.56
N LYS A 151 11.53 -20.31 15.72
CA LYS A 151 10.09 -20.61 15.83
C LYS A 151 9.24 -19.54 15.17
N ILE A 152 9.50 -18.26 15.49
CA ILE A 152 8.74 -17.18 14.88
C ILE A 152 9.02 -17.09 13.38
N LYS A 153 10.24 -17.40 12.94
CA LYS A 153 10.60 -17.44 11.53
C LYS A 153 9.83 -18.53 10.78
N ALA A 154 9.78 -19.75 11.33
CA ALA A 154 9.00 -20.84 10.73
C ALA A 154 7.51 -20.49 10.60
N LEU A 155 6.92 -19.92 11.67
CA LEU A 155 5.53 -19.45 11.64
C LEU A 155 5.33 -18.33 10.62
N PHE A 156 6.28 -17.42 10.52
CA PHE A 156 6.27 -16.36 9.52
C PHE A 156 6.30 -16.92 8.09
N ASP A 157 7.17 -17.89 7.82
CA ASP A 157 7.30 -18.52 6.50
C ASP A 157 6.01 -19.29 6.10
N ASP A 158 5.34 -19.93 7.06
CA ASP A 158 4.06 -20.63 6.83
C ASP A 158 2.93 -19.62 6.49
N VAL A 159 2.82 -18.55 7.26
CA VAL A 159 1.84 -17.47 7.00
C VAL A 159 2.13 -16.77 5.67
N ALA A 160 3.39 -16.46 5.37
CA ALA A 160 3.79 -15.84 4.12
C ALA A 160 3.45 -16.73 2.92
N ARG A 161 3.73 -18.04 3.01
CA ARG A 161 3.38 -19.02 1.97
C ARG A 161 1.88 -19.07 1.74
N PHE A 162 1.07 -19.01 2.78
CA PHE A 162 -0.39 -18.99 2.64
C PHE A 162 -0.86 -17.76 1.86
N TYR A 163 -0.36 -16.56 2.20
CA TYR A 163 -0.70 -15.34 1.46
C TYR A 163 -0.14 -15.35 0.04
N ASP A 164 1.06 -15.88 -0.17
CA ASP A 164 1.65 -16.07 -1.49
C ASP A 164 0.82 -17.01 -2.39
N LEU A 165 0.21 -18.04 -1.83
CA LEU A 165 -0.68 -18.94 -2.57
C LEU A 165 -2.01 -18.27 -2.92
N LEU A 166 -2.53 -17.38 -2.08
CA LEU A 166 -3.69 -16.54 -2.42
C LEU A 166 -3.35 -15.59 -3.58
N ASP A 167 -2.18 -14.97 -3.53
CA ASP A 167 -1.72 -14.03 -4.55
C ASP A 167 -1.22 -14.72 -5.83
N ALA A 168 -0.75 -15.99 -5.74
CA ALA A 168 -0.32 -16.75 -6.91
C ALA A 168 -1.47 -17.11 -7.86
N LYS A 169 -2.68 -17.21 -7.34
CA LYS A 169 -3.89 -17.25 -8.16
C LYS A 169 -4.13 -15.93 -8.89
N ALA A 170 -3.45 -14.87 -8.51
CA ALA A 170 -3.53 -13.51 -9.01
C ALA A 170 -2.35 -13.08 -9.91
N ASP A 171 -1.59 -14.00 -10.47
CA ASP A 171 -0.46 -13.82 -11.41
C ASP A 171 0.78 -13.09 -10.84
N LYS A 172 1.83 -13.86 -10.50
CA LYS A 172 3.06 -13.45 -9.80
C LYS A 172 4.02 -12.53 -10.58
N ALA A 173 3.81 -12.34 -11.86
CA ALA A 173 4.85 -11.77 -12.75
C ALA A 173 4.86 -10.24 -12.82
N VAL A 174 3.97 -9.56 -12.11
CA VAL A 174 3.84 -8.11 -12.27
C VAL A 174 4.75 -7.37 -11.31
N ALA A 175 5.51 -6.48 -11.89
CA ALA A 175 6.47 -5.63 -11.25
C ALA A 175 5.91 -4.97 -9.99
N VAL A 176 6.30 -5.47 -8.83
CA VAL A 176 5.93 -4.99 -7.50
C VAL A 176 6.13 -3.48 -7.37
N HIS A 177 7.08 -2.92 -8.12
CA HIS A 177 7.42 -1.51 -8.13
C HIS A 177 6.60 -0.64 -9.09
N GLN A 178 5.65 -1.20 -9.83
CA GLN A 178 4.82 -0.43 -10.77
C GLN A 178 3.84 0.50 -10.05
N LEU A 179 3.45 1.58 -10.75
CA LEU A 179 2.45 2.53 -10.30
C LEU A 179 1.15 1.87 -9.82
N SER A 180 0.71 0.81 -10.48
CA SER A 180 -0.50 0.03 -10.16
C SER A 180 -0.44 -0.71 -8.82
N ASN A 181 0.74 -0.73 -8.18
CA ASN A 181 0.94 -1.30 -6.86
C ASN A 181 1.32 -0.24 -5.81
N MET A 182 1.16 1.05 -6.10
CA MET A 182 1.54 2.15 -5.22
C MET A 182 0.34 2.94 -4.73
N THR A 183 0.36 3.32 -3.46
CA THR A 183 -0.61 4.25 -2.88
C THR A 183 0.06 5.25 -1.95
N LEU A 184 -0.69 6.25 -1.45
CA LEU A 184 -0.21 7.26 -0.52
C LEU A 184 -0.65 6.93 0.91
N LEU A 185 0.31 6.85 1.82
CA LEU A 185 0.09 6.81 3.26
C LEU A 185 0.92 7.89 3.96
N ASP A 186 0.47 8.37 5.12
CA ASP A 186 1.34 9.19 5.96
C ASP A 186 2.41 8.32 6.64
N LEU A 187 3.39 8.96 7.28
CA LEU A 187 4.50 8.24 7.92
C LEU A 187 4.04 7.31 9.03
N GLY A 188 3.04 7.71 9.82
CA GLY A 188 2.50 6.89 10.91
C GLY A 188 1.71 5.70 10.38
N GLN A 189 0.87 5.94 9.39
CA GLN A 189 0.10 4.89 8.70
C GLN A 189 1.03 3.89 8.00
N ASN A 190 2.06 4.38 7.32
CA ASN A 190 3.04 3.53 6.66
C ASN A 190 3.82 2.67 7.68
N ALA A 191 4.24 3.25 8.81
CA ALA A 191 4.89 2.51 9.88
C ALA A 191 3.97 1.43 10.49
N MET A 192 2.67 1.73 10.62
CA MET A 192 1.67 0.80 11.17
C MET A 192 1.45 -0.41 10.26
N VAL A 193 1.29 -0.20 8.95
CA VAL A 193 1.06 -1.32 8.02
C VAL A 193 2.34 -2.08 7.70
N GLY A 194 3.49 -1.44 7.74
CA GLY A 194 4.80 -2.03 7.51
C GLY A 194 4.86 -2.86 6.22
N LYS A 195 5.58 -3.98 6.28
CA LYS A 195 5.71 -4.94 5.17
C LYS A 195 4.65 -6.05 5.21
N SER A 196 3.50 -5.79 5.81
CA SER A 196 2.42 -6.77 5.94
C SER A 196 1.83 -7.17 4.59
N PRO A 197 1.28 -8.40 4.46
CA PRO A 197 0.48 -8.81 3.32
C PRO A 197 -0.72 -7.87 3.08
N PHE A 198 -1.27 -7.87 1.87
CA PHE A 198 -2.39 -6.99 1.49
C PHE A 198 -3.55 -7.07 2.48
N GLU A 199 -4.00 -8.28 2.84
CA GLU A 199 -5.16 -8.45 3.72
C GLU A 199 -4.92 -7.87 5.13
N VAL A 200 -3.73 -8.03 5.68
CA VAL A 200 -3.38 -7.43 6.98
C VAL A 200 -3.42 -5.91 6.89
N LYS A 201 -2.81 -5.33 5.85
CA LYS A 201 -2.89 -3.88 5.58
C LYS A 201 -4.33 -3.41 5.43
N ARG A 202 -5.12 -4.15 4.66
CA ARG A 202 -6.53 -3.85 4.41
C ARG A 202 -7.31 -3.76 5.71
N GLN A 203 -7.17 -4.74 6.60
CA GLN A 203 -7.89 -4.75 7.87
C GLN A 203 -7.46 -3.63 8.80
N LEU A 204 -6.16 -3.39 8.94
CA LEU A 204 -5.63 -2.28 9.74
C LEU A 204 -6.17 -0.94 9.25
N ILE A 205 -6.13 -0.70 7.94
CA ILE A 205 -6.58 0.54 7.32
C ILE A 205 -8.11 0.67 7.43
N CYS A 206 -8.88 -0.38 7.18
CA CYS A 206 -10.34 -0.36 7.32
C CYS A 206 -10.76 -0.06 8.75
N ASN A 207 -10.09 -0.62 9.77
CA ASN A 207 -10.35 -0.31 11.17
C ASN A 207 -10.08 1.17 11.50
N GLU A 208 -9.01 1.74 10.95
CA GLU A 208 -8.70 3.16 11.15
C GLU A 208 -9.71 4.07 10.44
N ILE A 209 -10.11 3.73 9.21
CA ILE A 209 -11.17 4.46 8.48
C ILE A 209 -12.48 4.42 9.28
N SER A 210 -12.86 3.27 9.82
CA SER A 210 -14.06 3.11 10.68
C SER A 210 -13.97 3.94 11.96
N SER A 211 -12.75 4.24 12.41
CA SER A 211 -12.47 5.12 13.55
C SER A 211 -12.32 6.60 13.15
N ASN A 212 -12.79 6.99 11.96
CA ASN A 212 -12.73 8.35 11.41
C ASN A 212 -11.32 8.90 11.19
N LYS A 213 -10.29 8.07 11.08
CA LYS A 213 -8.97 8.53 10.67
C LYS A 213 -8.97 8.85 9.17
N TYR A 214 -8.29 9.93 8.83
CA TYR A 214 -8.20 10.36 7.44
C TYR A 214 -7.26 9.50 6.61
N TYR A 215 -7.73 9.08 5.46
CA TYR A 215 -6.96 8.47 4.38
C TYR A 215 -7.27 9.17 3.05
N PRO A 216 -6.30 9.31 2.13
CA PRO A 216 -6.58 9.81 0.79
C PRO A 216 -7.64 8.94 0.10
N ILE A 217 -8.56 9.56 -0.64
CA ILE A 217 -9.71 8.84 -1.21
C ILE A 217 -9.31 7.66 -2.09
N CYS A 218 -8.22 7.81 -2.86
CA CYS A 218 -7.75 6.72 -3.71
C CYS A 218 -7.16 5.56 -2.90
N THR A 219 -6.53 5.85 -1.75
CA THR A 219 -6.07 4.84 -0.79
C THR A 219 -7.25 4.10 -0.17
N GLN A 220 -8.31 4.82 0.24
CA GLN A 220 -9.53 4.18 0.71
C GLN A 220 -10.11 3.23 -0.33
N LYS A 221 -10.24 3.68 -1.58
CA LYS A 221 -10.76 2.86 -2.68
C LYS A 221 -9.96 1.58 -2.92
N VAL A 222 -8.63 1.63 -2.78
CA VAL A 222 -7.74 0.47 -2.89
C VAL A 222 -8.08 -0.57 -1.82
N PHE A 223 -8.03 -0.18 -0.55
CA PHE A 223 -8.21 -1.11 0.56
C PHE A 223 -9.66 -1.50 0.85
N LEU A 224 -10.62 -0.71 0.38
CA LEU A 224 -12.05 -1.08 0.35
C LEU A 224 -12.44 -1.85 -0.91
N LYS A 225 -11.48 -2.16 -1.81
CA LYS A 225 -11.71 -2.92 -3.06
C LYS A 225 -12.79 -2.30 -3.95
N MET A 226 -12.77 -0.99 -4.12
CA MET A 226 -13.82 -0.26 -4.84
C MET A 226 -13.57 -0.12 -6.36
N TYR A 227 -12.47 -0.66 -6.89
CA TYR A 227 -12.17 -0.61 -8.32
C TYR A 227 -12.80 -1.77 -9.09
N ASP A 228 -12.89 -2.94 -8.48
CA ASP A 228 -13.55 -4.10 -9.04
C ASP A 228 -14.82 -4.43 -8.25
N GLN A 229 -15.97 -4.28 -8.89
CA GLN A 229 -17.28 -4.59 -8.29
C GLN A 229 -17.77 -6.00 -8.63
N GLU A 230 -17.09 -6.69 -9.52
CA GLU A 230 -17.48 -8.02 -10.00
C GLU A 230 -16.69 -9.13 -9.31
N GLU A 231 -15.51 -8.82 -8.74
CA GLU A 231 -14.66 -9.81 -8.11
C GLU A 231 -15.05 -10.00 -6.64
N LEU A 232 -15.32 -11.26 -6.29
CA LEU A 232 -15.61 -11.66 -4.91
C LEU A 232 -14.36 -11.75 -4.02
N GLN A 233 -13.14 -11.72 -4.63
CA GLN A 233 -11.89 -11.84 -3.88
C GLN A 233 -11.45 -10.49 -3.30
N ILE A 234 -11.77 -10.28 -2.04
CA ILE A 234 -11.45 -9.05 -1.31
C ILE A 234 -10.12 -9.11 -0.55
N HIS A 235 -9.49 -10.28 -0.45
CA HIS A 235 -8.35 -10.53 0.43
C HIS A 235 -6.99 -10.41 -0.27
N SER A 236 -6.97 -10.20 -1.58
CA SER A 236 -5.75 -10.01 -2.36
C SER A 236 -5.81 -8.77 -3.26
N TRP A 237 -4.65 -8.28 -3.70
CA TRP A 237 -4.50 -7.23 -4.70
C TRP A 237 -3.97 -7.84 -6.00
N GLY A 238 -4.90 -8.40 -6.78
CA GLY A 238 -4.61 -9.20 -7.96
C GLY A 238 -4.31 -8.40 -9.23
N GLN A 239 -4.10 -9.11 -10.34
CA GLN A 239 -3.82 -8.49 -11.64
C GLN A 239 -4.99 -7.63 -12.10
N ARG A 240 -6.22 -8.12 -11.96
CA ARG A 240 -7.42 -7.38 -12.36
C ARG A 240 -7.56 -6.06 -11.58
N ASP A 241 -7.33 -6.07 -10.27
CA ASP A 241 -7.31 -4.85 -9.45
C ASP A 241 -6.28 -3.85 -9.95
N ARG A 242 -5.07 -4.31 -10.25
CA ARG A 242 -3.99 -3.46 -10.75
C ARG A 242 -4.33 -2.84 -12.09
N ILE A 243 -4.93 -3.62 -13.01
CA ILE A 243 -5.37 -3.11 -14.31
C ILE A 243 -6.44 -2.04 -14.14
N LEU A 244 -7.49 -2.32 -13.38
CA LEU A 244 -8.61 -1.38 -13.17
C LEU A 244 -8.15 -0.09 -12.46
N TYR A 245 -7.31 -0.22 -11.45
CA TYR A 245 -6.71 0.92 -10.75
C TYR A 245 -5.86 1.78 -11.69
N TYR A 246 -5.00 1.14 -12.49
CA TYR A 246 -4.15 1.82 -13.45
C TYR A 246 -4.95 2.54 -14.54
N GLU A 247 -5.97 1.90 -15.08
CA GLU A 247 -6.85 2.53 -16.09
C GLU A 247 -7.65 3.71 -15.51
N ASP A 248 -8.09 3.63 -14.24
CA ASP A 248 -8.74 4.77 -13.58
C ASP A 248 -7.76 5.94 -13.39
N ILE A 249 -6.51 5.68 -13.04
CA ILE A 249 -5.45 6.69 -12.99
C ILE A 249 -5.25 7.34 -14.35
N LYS A 250 -5.06 6.55 -15.40
CA LYS A 250 -4.87 7.03 -16.78
C LYS A 250 -6.03 7.90 -17.22
N LYS A 251 -7.24 7.43 -17.04
CA LYS A 251 -8.47 8.13 -17.45
C LYS A 251 -8.59 9.50 -16.78
N LYS A 252 -8.38 9.57 -15.46
CA LYS A 252 -8.53 10.83 -14.72
C LYS A 252 -7.40 11.80 -14.97
N LEU A 253 -6.19 11.31 -15.21
CA LEU A 253 -5.01 12.13 -15.40
C LEU A 253 -4.69 12.42 -16.87
N ALA A 254 -5.41 11.84 -17.82
CA ALA A 254 -5.23 12.10 -19.25
C ALA A 254 -5.11 13.59 -19.65
N PRO A 255 -5.90 14.52 -19.04
CA PRO A 255 -5.79 15.94 -19.35
C PRO A 255 -4.47 16.61 -18.93
N TYR A 256 -3.73 15.99 -18.02
CA TYR A 256 -2.55 16.55 -17.35
C TYR A 256 -1.23 15.94 -17.82
N ILE A 257 -1.27 14.73 -18.37
CA ILE A 257 -0.07 14.00 -18.80
C ILE A 257 0.17 14.34 -20.26
N VAL A 258 1.22 15.08 -20.52
CA VAL A 258 1.71 15.34 -21.87
C VAL A 258 2.69 14.24 -22.20
N ALA A 259 2.35 13.38 -23.16
CA ALA A 259 3.35 12.56 -23.81
C ALA A 259 4.35 13.52 -24.47
N THR A 260 5.61 13.45 -24.08
CA THR A 260 6.65 14.20 -24.79
C THR A 260 6.62 13.72 -26.24
N ALA A 261 6.22 14.59 -27.16
CA ALA A 261 6.33 14.29 -28.58
C ALA A 261 7.80 13.96 -28.85
N LEU A 262 8.03 12.80 -29.48
CA LEU A 262 9.32 12.36 -29.98
C LEU A 262 9.82 13.32 -31.06
#